data_43b6f92206febfaffe53f22c7a30c75b
#
_entry.id   43b6f92206febfaffe53f22c7a30c75b
#
_cell.length_a   1.000
_cell.length_b   1.000
_cell.length_c   1.000
_cell.angle_alpha   90.00
_cell.angle_beta   90.00
_cell.angle_gamma   90.00
#
_symmetry.space_group_name_H-M   'P 1'
#
loop_
_entity.id
_entity.type
_entity.pdbx_description
1 polymer ?
#
loop_
_entity_poly.entity_id
_entity_poly.type
_entity_poly.pdbx_seq_one_letter_code
_entity_poly.pdbx_strand_id
1 'polypeptide(L)'
;MSFFGFHPLIERWFHSRFSEPTAPQRLGWPHIEQGKNTLIAAPTGSGKTLTAFLAVIDRLLKESIAGKLEDGVRAIYVSPLRALSNDMHRNLSEPLEELNALASEEFPDVPIAGLRVGLRTGDSTPSQRAALVRKPPHIVVTTPESLFLLVTAEKGRAALKTVDTIIVDEIHALVRDKRGSHLALTIERLESLCERPLQRIGLSATQKPIERIAEFLVGTRRLEQGPRSSGDHESDLDPNAGTAQSLFQPTSSDSRFPKSALPAIVDVGYSRDLDLKIEVPPSDLSAVCSTEQWSEVNERLVELINSHRSTLIFVNTRRMAERVTHQLSEILGEDQVGSHHGSLSSAIRLKTEQQLKGGELKAVVATASLELGLDVGFIDLVIQIGSPRAIATFLQRVGRSGHSLG
;
A
#
# COMPACT_ATOMS: atom_id res chain seq x y z
N MET A 1 -24.95 6.65 -20.87
CA MET A 1 -25.18 6.72 -19.41
C MET A 1 -23.81 6.69 -18.75
N SER A 2 -23.51 7.68 -17.89
CA SER A 2 -22.22 7.76 -17.20
C SER A 2 -22.02 6.53 -16.32
N PHE A 3 -20.87 5.88 -16.44
CA PHE A 3 -20.50 4.67 -15.71
C PHE A 3 -20.12 5.04 -14.30
N PHE A 4 -20.89 5.31 -13.36
CA PHE A 4 -20.55 5.69 -11.97
C PHE A 4 -20.48 7.20 -11.66
N GLY A 5 -21.00 8.10 -12.50
CA GLY A 5 -20.97 9.53 -12.23
C GLY A 5 -19.61 10.20 -12.50
N PHE A 6 -18.65 9.52 -13.08
CA PHE A 6 -17.36 10.09 -13.49
C PHE A 6 -17.53 11.09 -14.63
N HIS A 7 -16.57 12.00 -14.76
CA HIS A 7 -16.51 12.92 -15.88
C HIS A 7 -16.30 12.12 -17.19
N PRO A 8 -16.94 12.49 -18.32
CA PRO A 8 -16.81 11.76 -19.60
C PRO A 8 -15.36 11.58 -20.07
N LEU A 9 -14.46 12.50 -19.76
CA LEU A 9 -13.02 12.37 -20.02
C LEU A 9 -12.41 11.16 -19.32
N ILE A 10 -12.76 10.96 -18.04
CA ILE A 10 -12.25 9.83 -17.23
C ILE A 10 -12.79 8.51 -17.79
N GLU A 11 -14.08 8.47 -18.17
CA GLU A 11 -14.69 7.28 -18.75
C GLU A 11 -14.03 6.91 -20.09
N ARG A 12 -13.82 7.90 -20.97
CA ARG A 12 -13.16 7.69 -22.26
C ARG A 12 -11.72 7.21 -22.08
N TRP A 13 -10.96 7.84 -21.18
CA TRP A 13 -9.61 7.41 -20.85
C TRP A 13 -9.61 5.98 -20.30
N PHE A 14 -10.54 5.65 -19.39
CA PHE A 14 -10.64 4.32 -18.82
C PHE A 14 -10.90 3.26 -19.88
N HIS A 15 -11.89 3.48 -20.75
CA HIS A 15 -12.23 2.55 -21.84
C HIS A 15 -11.17 2.43 -22.93
N SER A 16 -10.29 3.40 -23.09
CA SER A 16 -9.13 3.27 -24.00
C SER A 16 -8.08 2.29 -23.49
N ARG A 17 -8.06 2.00 -22.19
CA ARG A 17 -7.05 1.15 -21.53
C ARG A 17 -7.60 -0.15 -20.95
N PHE A 18 -8.85 -0.16 -20.57
CA PHE A 18 -9.50 -1.26 -19.87
C PHE A 18 -10.85 -1.58 -20.51
N SER A 19 -11.13 -2.86 -20.69
CA SER A 19 -12.41 -3.31 -21.26
C SER A 19 -13.58 -3.06 -20.31
N GLU A 20 -13.40 -3.44 -19.03
CA GLU A 20 -14.43 -3.30 -17.99
C GLU A 20 -13.82 -3.02 -16.62
N PRO A 21 -14.57 -2.34 -15.74
CA PRO A 21 -14.15 -2.14 -14.35
C PRO A 21 -14.08 -3.46 -13.59
N THR A 22 -13.05 -3.61 -12.76
CA THR A 22 -12.89 -4.75 -11.86
C THR A 22 -13.92 -4.72 -10.71
N ALA A 23 -14.09 -5.84 -10.00
CA ALA A 23 -15.02 -5.90 -8.86
C ALA A 23 -14.71 -4.85 -7.77
N PRO A 24 -13.45 -4.63 -7.33
CA PRO A 24 -13.12 -3.54 -6.41
C PRO A 24 -13.53 -2.15 -6.91
N GLN A 25 -13.40 -1.90 -8.20
CA GLN A 25 -13.77 -0.64 -8.84
C GLN A 25 -15.28 -0.45 -8.83
N ARG A 26 -16.04 -1.41 -9.35
CA ARG A 26 -17.51 -1.34 -9.38
C ARG A 26 -18.15 -1.16 -8.01
N LEU A 27 -17.61 -1.83 -7.00
CA LEU A 27 -18.15 -1.79 -5.63
C LEU A 27 -17.61 -0.61 -4.83
N GLY A 28 -16.38 -0.17 -5.08
CA GLY A 28 -15.71 0.88 -4.30
C GLY A 28 -16.08 2.30 -4.72
N TRP A 29 -16.13 2.57 -6.04
CA TRP A 29 -16.39 3.92 -6.55
C TRP A 29 -17.65 4.58 -5.99
N PRO A 30 -18.82 3.92 -5.91
CA PRO A 30 -20.01 4.55 -5.36
C PRO A 30 -19.87 5.04 -3.92
N HIS A 31 -19.09 4.34 -3.09
CA HIS A 31 -18.83 4.75 -1.72
C HIS A 31 -17.86 5.92 -1.64
N ILE A 32 -16.80 5.87 -2.45
CA ILE A 32 -15.78 6.94 -2.48
C ILE A 32 -16.40 8.25 -2.99
N GLU A 33 -17.18 8.21 -4.06
CA GLU A 33 -17.86 9.39 -4.61
C GLU A 33 -18.86 10.04 -3.64
N GLN A 34 -19.51 9.21 -2.81
CA GLN A 34 -20.40 9.72 -1.74
C GLN A 34 -19.63 10.34 -0.57
N GLY A 35 -18.32 10.44 -0.64
CA GLY A 35 -17.47 10.97 0.45
C GLY A 35 -17.38 10.05 1.67
N LYS A 36 -17.81 8.79 1.58
CA LYS A 36 -17.74 7.83 2.68
C LYS A 36 -16.32 7.35 2.91
N ASN A 37 -15.95 7.16 4.18
CA ASN A 37 -14.75 6.37 4.49
C ASN A 37 -14.94 4.96 3.93
N THR A 38 -13.92 4.45 3.24
CA THR A 38 -14.07 3.19 2.48
C THR A 38 -12.84 2.32 2.68
N LEU A 39 -13.05 1.04 3.01
CA LEU A 39 -12.00 0.02 3.04
C LEU A 39 -12.23 -0.95 1.89
N ILE A 40 -11.24 -1.07 1.00
CA ILE A 40 -11.26 -1.99 -0.13
C ILE A 40 -10.27 -3.13 0.15
N ALA A 41 -10.81 -4.33 0.33
CA ALA A 41 -10.04 -5.56 0.50
C ALA A 41 -10.19 -6.44 -0.75
N ALA A 42 -9.08 -6.66 -1.44
CA ALA A 42 -9.05 -7.46 -2.66
C ALA A 42 -7.62 -7.98 -2.93
N PRO A 43 -7.44 -9.03 -3.73
CA PRO A 43 -6.13 -9.55 -4.10
C PRO A 43 -5.22 -8.49 -4.75
N THR A 44 -3.92 -8.71 -4.72
CA THR A 44 -2.96 -7.87 -5.45
C THR A 44 -3.24 -7.98 -6.95
N GLY A 45 -3.06 -6.88 -7.69
CA GLY A 45 -3.35 -6.86 -9.15
C GLY A 45 -4.84 -6.71 -9.51
N SER A 46 -5.75 -6.62 -8.54
CA SER A 46 -7.20 -6.45 -8.78
C SER A 46 -7.63 -5.01 -9.11
N GLY A 47 -6.71 -4.06 -9.26
CA GLY A 47 -7.01 -2.66 -9.56
C GLY A 47 -7.37 -1.79 -8.35
N LYS A 48 -7.16 -2.23 -7.10
CA LYS A 48 -7.46 -1.45 -5.87
C LYS A 48 -6.88 -0.04 -5.89
N THR A 49 -5.61 0.08 -6.23
CA THR A 49 -4.89 1.36 -6.22
C THR A 49 -5.51 2.33 -7.21
N LEU A 50 -5.82 1.86 -8.43
CA LEU A 50 -6.51 2.66 -9.43
C LEU A 50 -7.93 3.03 -9.00
N THR A 51 -8.62 2.17 -8.24
CA THR A 51 -9.96 2.48 -7.69
C THR A 51 -9.92 3.77 -6.86
N ALA A 52 -8.99 3.87 -5.93
CA ALA A 52 -8.87 5.05 -5.07
C ALA A 52 -8.38 6.28 -5.85
N PHE A 53 -7.35 6.13 -6.68
CA PHE A 53 -6.80 7.25 -7.44
C PHE A 53 -7.76 7.82 -8.45
N LEU A 54 -8.44 6.99 -9.24
CA LEU A 54 -9.30 7.47 -10.30
C LEU A 54 -10.47 8.29 -9.77
N ALA A 55 -11.06 7.90 -8.64
CA ALA A 55 -12.11 8.67 -7.98
C ALA A 55 -11.61 10.04 -7.48
N VAL A 56 -10.39 10.09 -6.93
CA VAL A 56 -9.77 11.35 -6.50
C VAL A 56 -9.44 12.23 -7.70
N ILE A 57 -8.86 11.67 -8.76
CA ILE A 57 -8.51 12.39 -9.99
C ILE A 57 -9.78 12.96 -10.64
N ASP A 58 -10.85 12.19 -10.73
CA ASP A 58 -12.14 12.62 -11.29
C ASP A 58 -12.68 13.84 -10.55
N ARG A 59 -12.71 13.78 -9.22
CA ARG A 59 -13.17 14.90 -8.40
C ARG A 59 -12.32 16.16 -8.64
N LEU A 60 -10.99 16.03 -8.58
CA LEU A 60 -10.07 17.15 -8.79
C LEU A 60 -10.16 17.71 -10.22
N LEU A 61 -10.37 16.84 -11.22
CA LEU A 61 -10.57 17.25 -12.60
C LEU A 61 -11.87 18.05 -12.76
N LYS A 62 -12.98 17.58 -12.19
CA LYS A 62 -14.24 18.32 -12.17
C LYS A 62 -14.10 19.70 -11.52
N GLU A 63 -13.36 19.78 -10.39
CA GLU A 63 -13.06 21.06 -9.74
C GLU A 63 -12.19 21.96 -10.63
N SER A 64 -11.21 21.40 -11.33
CA SER A 64 -10.34 22.15 -12.24
C SER A 64 -11.11 22.72 -13.43
N ILE A 65 -11.93 21.91 -14.09
CA ILE A 65 -12.78 22.34 -15.21
C ILE A 65 -13.78 23.41 -14.77
N ALA A 66 -14.31 23.30 -13.54
CA ALA A 66 -15.20 24.29 -12.97
C ALA A 66 -14.50 25.59 -12.49
N GLY A 67 -13.17 25.70 -12.60
CA GLY A 67 -12.37 26.82 -12.09
C GLY A 67 -12.35 26.93 -10.56
N LYS A 68 -12.65 25.83 -9.84
CA LYS A 68 -12.77 25.77 -8.38
C LYS A 68 -11.61 25.04 -7.70
N LEU A 69 -10.65 24.51 -8.47
CA LEU A 69 -9.51 23.81 -7.91
C LEU A 69 -8.58 24.79 -7.19
N GLU A 70 -8.50 24.67 -5.90
CA GLU A 70 -7.62 25.48 -5.06
C GLU A 70 -6.17 24.97 -5.13
N ASP A 71 -5.21 25.89 -5.13
CA ASP A 71 -3.80 25.52 -4.95
C ASP A 71 -3.57 24.99 -3.53
N GLY A 72 -2.97 23.80 -3.44
CA GLY A 72 -2.72 23.13 -2.16
C GLY A 72 -2.77 21.63 -2.29
N VAL A 73 -2.42 20.94 -1.22
CA VAL A 73 -2.53 19.48 -1.17
C VAL A 73 -3.98 19.11 -0.89
N ARG A 74 -4.60 18.36 -1.81
CA ARG A 74 -5.98 17.91 -1.69
C ARG A 74 -6.06 16.44 -1.29
N ALA A 75 -5.15 15.63 -1.79
CA ALA A 75 -5.11 14.21 -1.46
C ALA A 75 -3.71 13.76 -1.03
N ILE A 76 -3.66 12.85 -0.06
CA ILE A 76 -2.43 12.21 0.39
C ILE A 76 -2.56 10.70 0.17
N TYR A 77 -1.57 10.12 -0.51
CA TYR A 77 -1.42 8.68 -0.61
C TYR A 77 -0.24 8.23 0.25
N VAL A 78 -0.54 7.34 1.19
CA VAL A 78 0.43 6.78 2.13
C VAL A 78 0.66 5.31 1.82
N SER A 79 1.91 4.94 1.55
CA SER A 79 2.29 3.53 1.42
C SER A 79 3.45 3.18 2.35
N PRO A 80 3.45 1.97 2.92
CA PRO A 80 4.52 1.51 3.81
C PRO A 80 5.86 1.29 3.10
N LEU A 81 5.89 1.28 1.76
CA LEU A 81 7.05 0.94 0.95
C LEU A 81 7.85 2.17 0.51
N ARG A 82 9.19 2.04 0.53
CA ARG A 82 10.10 3.05 -0.04
C ARG A 82 10.25 2.93 -1.56
N ALA A 83 9.99 1.76 -2.13
CA ALA A 83 10.13 1.45 -3.56
C ALA A 83 8.99 2.01 -4.44
N LEU A 84 8.27 3.03 -3.96
CA LEU A 84 7.08 3.63 -4.57
C LEU A 84 7.30 4.34 -5.91
N SER A 85 8.55 4.64 -6.28
CA SER A 85 8.79 5.61 -7.35
C SER A 85 8.34 5.12 -8.74
N ASN A 86 8.52 3.85 -9.07
CA ASN A 86 8.17 3.33 -10.41
C ASN A 86 6.70 2.96 -10.55
N ASP A 87 6.14 2.26 -9.55
CA ASP A 87 4.72 1.89 -9.58
C ASP A 87 3.82 3.12 -9.51
N MET A 88 4.27 4.15 -8.79
CA MET A 88 3.54 5.41 -8.70
C MET A 88 3.62 6.23 -9.99
N HIS A 89 4.73 6.16 -10.70
CA HIS A 89 4.82 6.83 -11.99
C HIS A 89 3.77 6.23 -12.96
N ARG A 90 3.69 4.92 -13.03
CA ARG A 90 2.75 4.22 -13.93
C ARG A 90 1.29 4.30 -13.49
N ASN A 91 1.03 4.13 -12.20
CA ASN A 91 -0.36 4.06 -11.70
C ASN A 91 -0.98 5.42 -11.41
N LEU A 92 -0.19 6.49 -11.35
CA LEU A 92 -0.68 7.82 -11.05
C LEU A 92 -0.16 8.89 -12.01
N SER A 93 1.16 9.02 -12.20
CA SER A 93 1.71 10.13 -12.98
C SER A 93 1.35 10.04 -14.46
N GLU A 94 1.53 8.86 -15.07
CA GLU A 94 1.20 8.63 -16.47
C GLU A 94 -0.30 8.81 -16.77
N PRO A 95 -1.24 8.17 -16.01
CA PRO A 95 -2.67 8.45 -16.16
C PRO A 95 -3.02 9.94 -16.01
N LEU A 96 -2.37 10.62 -15.05
CA LEU A 96 -2.63 12.02 -14.80
C LEU A 96 -2.14 12.93 -15.93
N GLU A 97 -0.97 12.66 -16.51
CA GLU A 97 -0.43 13.38 -17.65
C GLU A 97 -1.34 13.24 -18.87
N GLU A 98 -1.82 12.04 -19.16
CA GLU A 98 -2.75 11.77 -20.26
C GLU A 98 -4.09 12.46 -20.07
N LEU A 99 -4.65 12.38 -18.85
CA LEU A 99 -5.92 13.06 -18.53
C LEU A 99 -5.79 14.58 -18.60
N ASN A 100 -4.66 15.15 -18.17
CA ASN A 100 -4.38 16.57 -18.32
C ASN A 100 -4.30 16.97 -19.80
N ALA A 101 -3.67 16.15 -20.65
CA ALA A 101 -3.59 16.40 -22.09
C ALA A 101 -4.99 16.35 -22.74
N LEU A 102 -5.76 15.30 -22.47
CA LEU A 102 -7.13 15.17 -22.97
C LEU A 102 -8.03 16.31 -22.52
N ALA A 103 -7.91 16.76 -21.28
CA ALA A 103 -8.67 17.87 -20.75
C ALA A 103 -8.32 19.19 -21.46
N SER A 104 -7.04 19.43 -21.73
CA SER A 104 -6.58 20.62 -22.45
C SER A 104 -7.03 20.64 -23.91
N GLU A 105 -7.11 19.48 -24.55
CA GLU A 105 -7.61 19.36 -25.93
C GLU A 105 -9.13 19.58 -26.02
N GLU A 106 -9.90 19.08 -25.05
CA GLU A 106 -11.36 19.16 -25.08
C GLU A 106 -11.90 20.53 -24.64
N PHE A 107 -11.14 21.23 -23.79
CA PHE A 107 -11.53 22.54 -23.24
C PHE A 107 -10.45 23.61 -23.52
N PRO A 108 -10.14 23.93 -24.79
CA PRO A 108 -9.03 24.84 -25.12
C PRO A 108 -9.24 26.28 -24.58
N ASP A 109 -10.49 26.70 -24.40
CA ASP A 109 -10.83 28.04 -23.91
C ASP A 109 -10.97 28.13 -22.37
N VAL A 110 -10.85 26.99 -21.67
CA VAL A 110 -10.93 26.96 -20.20
C VAL A 110 -9.51 26.86 -19.64
N PRO A 111 -9.08 27.77 -18.77
CA PRO A 111 -7.79 27.66 -18.10
C PRO A 111 -7.81 26.50 -17.10
N ILE A 112 -7.67 25.27 -17.60
CA ILE A 112 -7.65 24.08 -16.77
C ILE A 112 -6.32 24.05 -15.99
N ALA A 113 -6.39 24.16 -14.68
CA ALA A 113 -5.24 23.95 -13.84
C ALA A 113 -4.83 22.47 -13.88
N GLY A 114 -3.74 22.15 -14.57
CA GLY A 114 -3.24 20.79 -14.65
C GLY A 114 -3.02 20.20 -13.25
N LEU A 115 -3.51 18.99 -13.04
CA LEU A 115 -3.32 18.26 -11.78
C LEU A 115 -1.85 17.92 -11.60
N ARG A 116 -1.33 18.10 -10.39
CA ARG A 116 0.07 17.91 -10.05
C ARG A 116 0.23 16.84 -8.96
N VAL A 117 1.22 15.97 -9.13
CA VAL A 117 1.64 14.98 -8.14
C VAL A 117 3.01 15.33 -7.60
N GLY A 118 3.23 15.08 -6.32
CA GLY A 118 4.53 15.23 -5.68
C GLY A 118 4.88 14.04 -4.80
N LEU A 119 6.16 13.64 -4.85
CA LEU A 119 6.69 12.56 -4.05
C LEU A 119 7.44 13.10 -2.83
N ARG A 120 7.09 12.60 -1.63
CA ARG A 120 7.76 12.93 -0.37
C ARG A 120 8.07 11.68 0.42
N THR A 121 9.28 11.17 0.25
CA THR A 121 9.79 9.98 0.98
C THR A 121 11.09 10.30 1.71
N GLY A 122 11.66 9.33 2.41
CA GLY A 122 12.99 9.45 3.01
C GLY A 122 14.08 9.78 2.00
N ASP A 123 13.93 9.29 0.77
CA ASP A 123 14.92 9.44 -0.31
C ASP A 123 14.76 10.76 -1.10
N SER A 124 13.72 11.56 -0.83
CA SER A 124 13.53 12.86 -1.47
C SER A 124 14.67 13.82 -1.14
N THR A 125 15.22 14.48 -2.16
CA THR A 125 16.30 15.46 -2.01
C THR A 125 15.83 16.74 -1.28
N PRO A 126 16.73 17.53 -0.68
CA PRO A 126 16.37 18.81 -0.06
C PRO A 126 15.65 19.76 -1.04
N SER A 127 16.05 19.77 -2.31
CA SER A 127 15.42 20.58 -3.37
C SER A 127 13.97 20.15 -3.62
N GLN A 128 13.72 18.83 -3.74
CA GLN A 128 12.37 18.29 -3.91
C GLN A 128 11.46 18.60 -2.69
N ARG A 129 12.03 18.51 -1.49
CA ARG A 129 11.33 18.87 -0.25
C ARG A 129 10.93 20.34 -0.22
N ALA A 130 11.84 21.24 -0.62
CA ALA A 130 11.57 22.67 -0.69
C ALA A 130 10.55 23.00 -1.78
N ALA A 131 10.63 22.36 -2.94
CA ALA A 131 9.68 22.54 -4.03
C ALA A 131 8.25 22.18 -3.65
N LEU A 132 8.06 21.06 -2.95
CA LEU A 132 6.75 20.59 -2.47
C LEU A 132 6.06 21.60 -1.54
N VAL A 133 6.85 22.30 -0.72
CA VAL A 133 6.29 23.32 0.21
C VAL A 133 6.06 24.66 -0.51
N ARG A 134 6.94 25.03 -1.47
CA ARG A 134 6.82 26.29 -2.20
C ARG A 134 5.67 26.30 -3.20
N LYS A 135 5.45 25.18 -3.90
CA LYS A 135 4.35 24.96 -4.85
C LYS A 135 3.73 23.59 -4.55
N PRO A 136 2.81 23.52 -3.59
CA PRO A 136 2.23 22.26 -3.19
C PRO A 136 1.55 21.56 -4.37
N PRO A 137 1.78 20.25 -4.58
CA PRO A 137 1.03 19.48 -5.57
C PRO A 137 -0.37 19.15 -5.03
N HIS A 138 -1.32 18.87 -5.91
CA HIS A 138 -2.67 18.48 -5.50
C HIS A 138 -2.73 17.10 -4.86
N ILE A 139 -1.83 16.19 -5.28
CA ILE A 139 -1.70 14.84 -4.73
C ILE A 139 -0.28 14.65 -4.21
N VAL A 140 -0.13 14.30 -2.94
CA VAL A 140 1.16 13.95 -2.31
C VAL A 140 1.23 12.45 -2.08
N VAL A 141 2.27 11.83 -2.62
CA VAL A 141 2.61 10.44 -2.35
C VAL A 141 3.72 10.41 -1.30
N THR A 142 3.51 9.63 -0.24
CA THR A 142 4.41 9.66 0.92
C THR A 142 4.47 8.31 1.66
N THR A 143 5.38 8.22 2.64
CA THR A 143 5.45 7.13 3.62
C THR A 143 4.92 7.58 4.97
N PRO A 144 4.54 6.67 5.89
CA PRO A 144 4.08 7.01 7.23
C PRO A 144 5.02 7.97 7.98
N GLU A 145 6.32 7.71 7.91
CA GLU A 145 7.35 8.50 8.57
C GLU A 145 7.48 9.91 7.97
N SER A 146 7.38 10.00 6.65
CA SER A 146 7.45 11.28 5.94
C SER A 146 6.20 12.12 6.14
N LEU A 147 5.04 11.50 6.24
CA LEU A 147 3.79 12.19 6.60
C LEU A 147 3.89 12.80 7.99
N PHE A 148 4.41 12.05 8.98
CA PHE A 148 4.65 12.58 10.32
C PHE A 148 5.52 13.84 10.29
N LEU A 149 6.60 13.84 9.52
CA LEU A 149 7.46 15.02 9.37
C LEU A 149 6.71 16.20 8.74
N LEU A 150 5.79 15.96 7.81
CA LEU A 150 4.96 17.01 7.20
C LEU A 150 3.97 17.62 8.21
N VAL A 151 3.27 16.80 8.99
CA VAL A 151 2.28 17.29 9.97
C VAL A 151 2.91 17.94 11.20
N THR A 152 4.21 17.71 11.44
CA THR A 152 4.94 18.32 12.57
C THR A 152 5.70 19.59 12.20
N ALA A 153 6.10 19.74 10.92
CA ALA A 153 6.83 20.93 10.45
C ALA A 153 5.85 22.09 10.15
N GLU A 154 6.17 23.30 10.56
CA GLU A 154 5.31 24.48 10.40
C GLU A 154 4.88 24.71 8.95
N LYS A 155 5.84 24.76 8.02
CA LYS A 155 5.57 24.92 6.59
C LYS A 155 4.79 23.75 6.00
N GLY A 156 5.04 22.53 6.49
CA GLY A 156 4.30 21.34 6.10
C GLY A 156 2.84 21.43 6.52
N ARG A 157 2.57 21.82 7.76
CA ARG A 157 1.19 22.00 8.26
C ARG A 157 0.40 23.01 7.45
N ALA A 158 1.02 24.12 7.06
CA ALA A 158 0.36 25.13 6.23
C ALA A 158 -0.09 24.55 4.87
N ALA A 159 0.74 23.73 4.23
CA ALA A 159 0.43 23.10 2.94
C ALA A 159 -0.65 22.00 3.03
N LEU A 160 -0.88 21.44 4.22
CA LEU A 160 -1.81 20.32 4.43
C LEU A 160 -3.24 20.75 4.86
N LYS A 161 -3.49 22.02 5.08
CA LYS A 161 -4.81 22.53 5.53
C LYS A 161 -5.95 22.21 4.57
N THR A 162 -5.67 22.20 3.28
CA THR A 162 -6.63 21.96 2.20
C THR A 162 -6.87 20.48 1.90
N VAL A 163 -6.19 19.57 2.63
CA VAL A 163 -6.36 18.12 2.44
C VAL A 163 -7.77 17.72 2.86
N ASP A 164 -8.43 16.95 1.99
CA ASP A 164 -9.76 16.39 2.22
C ASP A 164 -9.82 14.87 2.02
N THR A 165 -8.73 14.26 1.52
CA THR A 165 -8.68 12.81 1.29
C THR A 165 -7.33 12.23 1.68
N ILE A 166 -7.36 11.10 2.39
CA ILE A 166 -6.18 10.26 2.62
C ILE A 166 -6.43 8.84 2.13
N ILE A 167 -5.51 8.32 1.33
CA ILE A 167 -5.48 6.93 0.88
C ILE A 167 -4.35 6.23 1.64
N VAL A 168 -4.67 5.16 2.36
CA VAL A 168 -3.69 4.31 3.07
C VAL A 168 -3.60 2.99 2.35
N ASP A 169 -2.51 2.81 1.61
CA ASP A 169 -2.28 1.57 0.87
C ASP A 169 -1.57 0.52 1.72
N GLU A 170 -1.80 -0.76 1.38
CA GLU A 170 -1.29 -1.92 2.12
C GLU A 170 -1.53 -1.78 3.63
N ILE A 171 -2.69 -1.21 4.01
CA ILE A 171 -3.04 -0.87 5.40
C ILE A 171 -2.88 -2.08 6.35
N HIS A 172 -3.12 -3.29 5.86
CA HIS A 172 -2.97 -4.53 6.63
C HIS A 172 -1.52 -4.80 7.07
N ALA A 173 -0.52 -4.29 6.34
CA ALA A 173 0.88 -4.40 6.73
C ALA A 173 1.24 -3.44 7.88
N LEU A 174 0.45 -2.38 8.06
CA LEU A 174 0.66 -1.35 9.08
C LEU A 174 -0.06 -1.68 10.40
N VAL A 175 -1.24 -2.28 10.36
CA VAL A 175 -2.09 -2.52 11.56
C VAL A 175 -1.37 -3.30 12.66
N ARG A 176 -0.36 -4.10 12.33
CA ARG A 176 0.27 -5.05 13.25
C ARG A 176 1.52 -4.55 13.96
N ASP A 177 2.02 -3.37 13.60
CA ASP A 177 3.31 -2.89 14.11
C ASP A 177 3.26 -1.46 14.68
N LYS A 178 4.38 -1.04 15.25
CA LYS A 178 4.54 0.31 15.80
C LYS A 178 4.39 1.41 14.74
N ARG A 179 4.69 1.13 13.47
CA ARG A 179 4.51 2.07 12.37
C ARG A 179 3.03 2.39 12.15
N GLY A 180 2.17 1.39 12.32
CA GLY A 180 0.73 1.59 12.24
C GLY A 180 0.20 2.46 13.36
N SER A 181 0.57 2.18 14.61
CA SER A 181 0.17 3.05 15.73
C SER A 181 0.63 4.50 15.54
N HIS A 182 1.86 4.68 15.02
CA HIS A 182 2.40 5.98 14.68
C HIS A 182 1.62 6.66 13.55
N LEU A 183 1.25 5.90 12.50
CA LEU A 183 0.42 6.42 11.40
C LEU A 183 -0.98 6.81 11.87
N ALA A 184 -1.63 5.99 12.70
CA ALA A 184 -2.96 6.31 13.23
C ALA A 184 -2.96 7.67 13.95
N LEU A 185 -1.98 7.91 14.86
CA LEU A 185 -1.81 9.21 15.50
C LEU A 185 -1.50 10.34 14.52
N THR A 186 -0.76 10.04 13.45
CA THR A 186 -0.43 11.03 12.42
C THR A 186 -1.67 11.41 11.61
N ILE A 187 -2.56 10.46 11.32
CA ILE A 187 -3.83 10.73 10.62
C ILE A 187 -4.76 11.59 11.49
N GLU A 188 -4.87 11.32 12.80
CA GLU A 188 -5.65 12.15 13.71
C GLU A 188 -5.10 13.60 13.78
N ARG A 189 -3.78 13.76 13.79
CA ARG A 189 -3.15 15.09 13.70
C ARG A 189 -3.42 15.77 12.37
N LEU A 190 -3.36 15.03 11.26
CA LEU A 190 -3.70 15.56 9.94
C LEU A 190 -5.15 16.06 9.94
N GLU A 191 -6.10 15.26 10.39
CA GLU A 191 -7.52 15.62 10.43
C GLU A 191 -7.76 16.89 11.25
N SER A 192 -7.05 17.06 12.37
CA SER A 192 -7.13 18.28 13.18
C SER A 192 -6.57 19.53 12.49
N LEU A 193 -5.72 19.37 11.47
CA LEU A 193 -5.18 20.46 10.66
C LEU A 193 -6.07 20.83 9.49
N CYS A 194 -6.86 19.87 8.99
CA CYS A 194 -7.68 20.03 7.80
C CYS A 194 -8.83 21.01 8.05
N GLU A 195 -9.13 21.83 7.06
CA GLU A 195 -10.26 22.77 7.07
C GLU A 195 -11.59 22.09 6.67
N ARG A 196 -11.49 20.90 6.08
CA ARG A 196 -12.62 20.07 5.62
C ARG A 196 -12.56 18.69 6.26
N PRO A 197 -13.70 17.96 6.34
CA PRO A 197 -13.71 16.58 6.80
C PRO A 197 -12.78 15.72 5.96
N LEU A 198 -11.97 14.89 6.61
CA LEU A 198 -11.00 14.01 5.96
C LEU A 198 -11.67 12.68 5.57
N GLN A 199 -11.85 12.45 4.28
CA GLN A 199 -12.23 11.14 3.77
C GLN A 199 -11.05 10.18 3.85
N ARG A 200 -11.25 9.00 4.45
CA ARG A 200 -10.22 7.98 4.63
C ARG A 200 -10.52 6.76 3.76
N ILE A 201 -9.61 6.44 2.87
CA ILE A 201 -9.69 5.28 1.97
C ILE A 201 -8.57 4.32 2.33
N GLY A 202 -8.92 3.10 2.72
CA GLY A 202 -7.97 2.03 3.02
C GLY A 202 -7.92 1.01 1.89
N LEU A 203 -6.73 0.63 1.45
CA LEU A 203 -6.51 -0.44 0.48
C LEU A 203 -5.79 -1.59 1.17
N SER A 204 -6.34 -2.78 1.07
CA SER A 204 -5.85 -3.96 1.78
C SER A 204 -5.82 -5.18 0.87
N ALA A 205 -4.87 -6.09 1.11
CA ALA A 205 -5.07 -7.46 0.70
C ALA A 205 -6.21 -8.07 1.52
N THR A 206 -6.84 -9.12 0.99
CA THR A 206 -7.87 -9.85 1.72
C THR A 206 -7.30 -10.45 3.00
N GLN A 207 -7.78 -10.00 4.16
CA GLN A 207 -7.36 -10.47 5.48
C GLN A 207 -8.53 -10.50 6.45
N LYS A 208 -8.47 -11.41 7.43
CA LYS A 208 -9.48 -11.52 8.49
C LYS A 208 -8.83 -11.36 9.86
N PRO A 209 -9.53 -10.75 10.84
CA PRO A 209 -10.82 -10.07 10.70
C PRO A 209 -10.68 -8.68 10.03
N ILE A 210 -11.48 -8.42 8.98
CA ILE A 210 -11.42 -7.18 8.21
C ILE A 210 -11.90 -5.97 9.03
N GLU A 211 -12.75 -6.21 10.02
CA GLU A 211 -13.30 -5.20 10.93
C GLU A 211 -12.20 -4.50 11.71
N ARG A 212 -11.12 -5.21 12.10
CA ARG A 212 -9.97 -4.63 12.79
C ARG A 212 -9.22 -3.64 11.91
N ILE A 213 -9.15 -3.91 10.60
CA ILE A 213 -8.53 -3.00 9.63
C ILE A 213 -9.42 -1.78 9.42
N ALA A 214 -10.73 -1.99 9.37
CA ALA A 214 -11.72 -0.93 9.27
C ALA A 214 -11.68 0.00 10.49
N GLU A 215 -11.63 -0.55 11.70
CA GLU A 215 -11.47 0.20 12.94
C GLU A 215 -10.17 1.02 12.95
N PHE A 216 -9.07 0.42 12.51
CA PHE A 216 -7.79 1.12 12.41
C PHE A 216 -7.85 2.31 11.45
N LEU A 217 -8.54 2.17 10.31
CA LEU A 217 -8.66 3.23 9.31
C LEU A 217 -9.38 4.47 9.84
N VAL A 218 -10.48 4.30 10.57
CA VAL A 218 -11.32 5.41 11.03
C VAL A 218 -11.09 5.79 12.50
N GLY A 219 -10.35 4.99 13.25
CA GLY A 219 -10.21 5.12 14.69
C GLY A 219 -11.46 4.61 15.42
N THR A 220 -11.27 3.90 16.52
CA THR A 220 -12.36 3.50 17.39
C THR A 220 -12.67 4.62 18.36
N ARG A 221 -13.92 5.12 18.41
CA ARG A 221 -14.45 5.67 19.66
C ARG A 221 -14.63 4.49 20.62
N ARG A 222 -13.98 4.51 21.77
CA ARG A 222 -14.57 3.82 22.92
C ARG A 222 -15.96 4.41 23.08
N LEU A 223 -16.99 3.63 22.74
CA LEU A 223 -18.33 3.90 23.25
C LEU A 223 -18.13 3.95 24.77
N GLU A 224 -18.31 5.11 25.37
CA GLU A 224 -18.39 5.21 26.83
C GLU A 224 -19.44 4.18 27.23
N GLN A 225 -19.00 3.13 27.91
CA GLN A 225 -19.94 2.21 28.57
C GLN A 225 -20.75 3.12 29.49
N GLY A 226 -22.06 3.16 29.25
CA GLY A 226 -22.98 3.89 30.10
C GLY A 226 -22.72 3.56 31.56
N PRO A 227 -23.14 4.40 32.52
CA PRO A 227 -22.80 4.27 33.90
C PRO A 227 -23.07 2.82 34.33
N ARG A 228 -22.02 2.14 34.82
CA ARG A 228 -22.16 0.82 35.43
C ARG A 228 -23.16 0.99 36.57
N SER A 229 -24.31 0.34 36.45
CA SER A 229 -25.21 0.22 37.57
C SER A 229 -24.43 -0.33 38.76
N SER A 230 -24.37 0.47 39.81
CA SER A 230 -23.84 0.08 41.11
C SER A 230 -24.61 -1.12 41.64
N GLY A 231 -23.99 -2.26 41.65
CA GLY A 231 -24.46 -3.49 42.26
C GLY A 231 -23.29 -4.32 42.71
N ASP A 232 -22.98 -4.17 43.98
CA ASP A 232 -22.31 -5.09 44.89
C ASP A 232 -21.19 -6.01 44.39
N HIS A 233 -19.96 -5.71 44.79
CA HIS A 233 -19.12 -6.57 45.61
C HIS A 233 -17.83 -5.86 46.01
N GLU A 234 -17.76 -5.51 47.32
CA GLU A 234 -16.51 -5.24 48.06
C GLU A 234 -15.69 -6.53 48.08
N SER A 235 -14.41 -6.45 47.68
CA SER A 235 -13.29 -7.03 48.39
C SER A 235 -12.01 -6.91 47.57
N ASP A 236 -10.95 -6.55 48.30
CA ASP A 236 -9.50 -6.60 47.96
C ASP A 236 -8.91 -5.49 47.09
N LEU A 237 -8.67 -4.36 47.74
CA LEU A 237 -7.77 -3.32 47.29
C LEU A 237 -6.34 -3.63 47.81
N ASP A 238 -5.43 -3.85 46.87
CA ASP A 238 -3.98 -3.82 47.10
C ASP A 238 -3.52 -2.33 47.25
N PRO A 239 -2.97 -1.90 48.38
CA PRO A 239 -2.65 -0.49 48.62
C PRO A 239 -1.36 0.02 47.95
N ASN A 240 -0.71 -0.78 47.06
CA ASN A 240 0.59 -0.41 46.47
C ASN A 240 0.60 -0.22 44.95
N ALA A 241 -0.54 -0.11 44.26
CA ALA A 241 -0.60 0.25 42.85
C ALA A 241 -0.52 1.79 42.72
N GLY A 242 0.70 2.31 42.72
CA GLY A 242 0.99 3.74 42.56
C GLY A 242 0.50 4.32 41.24
N THR A 243 -0.40 5.25 41.33
CA THR A 243 -0.66 6.46 40.52
C THR A 243 0.11 6.63 39.20
N ALA A 244 -0.28 5.93 38.16
CA ALA A 244 0.05 6.28 36.78
C ALA A 244 -1.20 6.48 35.89
N GLN A 245 -2.40 6.62 36.44
CA GLN A 245 -3.68 6.68 35.71
C GLN A 245 -4.31 8.07 35.56
N SER A 246 -3.65 9.16 35.95
CA SER A 246 -4.30 10.49 35.94
C SER A 246 -3.71 11.56 35.02
N LEU A 247 -2.82 11.22 34.08
CA LEU A 247 -2.23 12.20 33.17
C LEU A 247 -2.82 12.29 31.77
N PHE A 248 -3.83 11.50 31.46
CA PHE A 248 -4.57 11.60 30.18
C PHE A 248 -6.08 11.64 30.43
N GLN A 249 -6.57 12.72 31.01
CA GLN A 249 -7.95 13.12 30.77
C GLN A 249 -7.98 13.82 29.40
N PRO A 250 -8.71 13.29 28.40
CA PRO A 250 -8.96 14.04 27.18
C PRO A 250 -9.86 15.22 27.55
N THR A 251 -9.27 16.40 27.55
CA THR A 251 -10.03 17.64 27.63
C THR A 251 -10.94 17.69 26.42
N SER A 252 -12.27 17.78 26.69
CA SER A 252 -13.40 18.19 25.84
C SER A 252 -13.35 17.85 24.35
N SER A 253 -14.30 17.13 23.94
CA SER A 253 -15.16 17.01 22.75
C SER A 253 -15.14 18.13 21.68
N ASP A 254 -13.99 18.65 21.30
CA ASP A 254 -13.86 19.55 20.17
C ASP A 254 -13.25 18.84 18.96
N SER A 255 -13.84 17.71 18.54
CA SER A 255 -13.64 17.27 17.18
C SER A 255 -14.59 18.09 16.30
N ARG A 256 -14.05 19.02 15.52
CA ARG A 256 -14.80 19.85 14.54
C ARG A 256 -15.67 19.02 13.62
N PHE A 257 -15.47 17.72 13.56
CA PHE A 257 -16.22 16.78 12.73
C PHE A 257 -16.63 15.54 13.54
N PRO A 258 -17.89 15.11 13.50
CA PRO A 258 -18.32 13.88 14.18
C PRO A 258 -17.54 12.69 13.60
N LYS A 259 -16.86 11.93 14.45
CA LYS A 259 -16.22 10.67 14.03
C LYS A 259 -17.29 9.73 13.49
N SER A 260 -17.12 9.34 12.24
CA SER A 260 -18.10 8.56 11.50
C SER A 260 -18.22 7.13 12.01
N ALA A 261 -19.35 6.50 11.67
CA ALA A 261 -19.54 5.06 11.71
C ALA A 261 -18.39 4.32 11.01
N LEU A 262 -18.31 2.99 11.20
CA LEU A 262 -17.38 2.12 10.48
C LEU A 262 -17.37 2.47 8.97
N PRO A 263 -16.22 2.35 8.29
CA PRO A 263 -16.14 2.65 6.87
C PRO A 263 -17.00 1.66 6.08
N ALA A 264 -17.40 2.04 4.87
CA ALA A 264 -17.94 1.09 3.92
C ALA A 264 -16.85 0.04 3.63
N ILE A 265 -17.17 -1.24 3.81
CA ILE A 265 -16.25 -2.34 3.56
C ILE A 265 -16.61 -2.99 2.23
N VAL A 266 -15.67 -2.94 1.30
CA VAL A 266 -15.71 -3.65 0.02
C VAL A 266 -14.75 -4.83 0.13
N ASP A 267 -15.26 -6.02 0.42
CA ASP A 267 -14.49 -7.26 0.46
C ASP A 267 -14.83 -8.11 -0.78
N VAL A 268 -13.89 -8.18 -1.71
CA VAL A 268 -14.08 -8.95 -2.96
C VAL A 268 -13.77 -10.43 -2.77
N GLY A 269 -13.25 -10.79 -1.59
CA GLY A 269 -12.85 -12.15 -1.30
C GLY A 269 -11.54 -12.55 -2.01
N TYR A 270 -11.13 -13.78 -1.76
CA TYR A 270 -10.02 -14.43 -2.44
C TYR A 270 -10.58 -15.63 -3.22
N SER A 271 -10.51 -15.59 -4.53
CA SER A 271 -11.01 -16.68 -5.40
C SER A 271 -9.91 -17.16 -6.36
N ARG A 272 -8.75 -17.52 -5.86
CA ARG A 272 -7.74 -18.19 -6.68
C ARG A 272 -7.58 -19.62 -6.20
N ASP A 273 -7.66 -20.56 -7.13
CA ASP A 273 -7.18 -21.91 -6.89
C ASP A 273 -5.67 -21.85 -6.73
N LEU A 274 -5.19 -22.34 -5.59
CA LEU A 274 -3.77 -22.37 -5.25
C LEU A 274 -3.28 -23.81 -5.35
N ASP A 275 -2.30 -24.05 -6.21
CA ASP A 275 -1.52 -25.30 -6.19
C ASP A 275 -0.36 -25.11 -5.20
N LEU A 276 -0.53 -25.66 -4.01
CA LEU A 276 0.43 -25.55 -2.90
C LEU A 276 1.05 -26.88 -2.60
N LYS A 277 2.39 -26.93 -2.60
CA LYS A 277 3.16 -28.10 -2.22
C LYS A 277 4.19 -27.77 -1.14
N ILE A 278 4.32 -28.64 -0.15
CA ILE A 278 5.40 -28.60 0.84
C ILE A 278 6.37 -29.70 0.49
N GLU A 279 7.62 -29.34 0.32
CA GLU A 279 8.71 -30.27 0.06
C GLU A 279 9.77 -30.18 1.16
N VAL A 280 10.38 -31.29 1.49
CA VAL A 280 11.52 -31.42 2.43
C VAL A 280 12.64 -32.13 1.73
N PRO A 281 13.93 -31.83 2.07
CA PRO A 281 15.06 -32.59 1.55
C PRO A 281 14.90 -34.10 1.89
N PRO A 282 15.42 -35.00 1.04
CA PRO A 282 15.35 -36.44 1.27
C PRO A 282 16.09 -36.91 2.53
N SER A 283 17.13 -36.17 2.92
CA SER A 283 17.90 -36.45 4.13
C SER A 283 17.15 -36.01 5.41
N ASP A 284 17.46 -36.68 6.54
CA ASP A 284 16.81 -36.40 7.83
C ASP A 284 17.02 -34.95 8.26
N LEU A 285 15.91 -34.29 8.63
CA LEU A 285 15.94 -32.90 9.09
C LEU A 285 16.65 -32.78 10.43
N SER A 286 17.67 -31.97 10.50
CA SER A 286 18.40 -31.63 11.72
C SER A 286 18.14 -30.15 12.12
N ALA A 287 18.51 -29.81 13.36
CA ALA A 287 18.37 -28.43 13.84
C ALA A 287 19.19 -27.39 13.02
N VAL A 288 20.26 -27.85 12.36
CA VAL A 288 21.11 -27.06 11.47
C VAL A 288 21.19 -27.78 10.13
N CYS A 289 20.82 -27.13 9.06
CA CYS A 289 20.92 -27.68 7.71
C CYS A 289 22.39 -27.90 7.33
N SER A 290 22.76 -29.16 7.04
CA SER A 290 24.14 -29.55 6.65
C SER A 290 24.46 -29.05 5.23
N THR A 291 25.72 -29.16 4.82
CA THR A 291 26.14 -28.81 3.45
C THR A 291 25.50 -29.76 2.43
N GLU A 292 25.38 -31.02 2.76
CA GLU A 292 24.74 -32.04 1.92
C GLU A 292 23.23 -31.70 1.73
N GLN A 293 22.52 -31.37 2.80
CA GLN A 293 21.12 -30.95 2.72
C GLN A 293 20.94 -29.69 1.86
N TRP A 294 21.88 -28.74 1.93
CA TRP A 294 21.85 -27.57 1.06
C TRP A 294 22.09 -27.94 -0.42
N SER A 295 22.92 -28.94 -0.71
CA SER A 295 23.08 -29.45 -2.07
C SER A 295 21.76 -30.00 -2.61
N GLU A 296 21.10 -30.87 -1.83
CA GLU A 296 19.78 -31.42 -2.18
C GLU A 296 18.74 -30.32 -2.44
N VAL A 297 18.71 -29.30 -1.58
CA VAL A 297 17.80 -28.15 -1.75
C VAL A 297 18.12 -27.36 -3.05
N ASN A 298 19.40 -27.09 -3.32
CA ASN A 298 19.81 -26.37 -4.51
C ASN A 298 19.54 -27.18 -5.79
N GLU A 299 19.79 -28.48 -5.81
CA GLU A 299 19.45 -29.35 -6.94
C GLU A 299 17.96 -29.29 -7.25
N ARG A 300 17.10 -29.37 -6.20
CA ARG A 300 15.67 -29.28 -6.35
C ARG A 300 15.22 -27.89 -6.83
N LEU A 301 15.83 -26.80 -6.34
CA LEU A 301 15.58 -25.45 -6.81
C LEU A 301 15.92 -25.31 -8.31
N VAL A 302 17.04 -25.84 -8.74
CA VAL A 302 17.47 -25.81 -10.15
C VAL A 302 16.48 -26.55 -11.05
N GLU A 303 16.01 -27.73 -10.63
CA GLU A 303 14.96 -28.45 -11.36
C GLU A 303 13.68 -27.62 -11.52
N LEU A 304 13.21 -27.05 -10.42
CA LEU A 304 12.01 -26.21 -10.40
C LEU A 304 12.17 -24.95 -11.27
N ILE A 305 13.31 -24.27 -11.19
CA ILE A 305 13.60 -23.08 -12.00
C ILE A 305 13.63 -23.45 -13.50
N ASN A 306 14.24 -24.56 -13.85
CA ASN A 306 14.32 -25.00 -15.25
C ASN A 306 12.97 -25.47 -15.84
N SER A 307 12.04 -25.91 -14.97
CA SER A 307 10.70 -26.34 -15.39
C SER A 307 9.69 -25.18 -15.50
N HIS A 308 10.08 -23.97 -15.09
CA HIS A 308 9.23 -22.76 -15.10
C HIS A 308 9.90 -21.61 -15.85
N ARG A 309 9.12 -20.66 -16.32
CA ARG A 309 9.61 -19.50 -17.11
C ARG A 309 10.24 -18.44 -16.22
N SER A 310 9.63 -18.20 -15.06
CA SER A 310 10.10 -17.21 -14.07
C SER A 310 9.80 -17.70 -12.66
N THR A 311 10.79 -17.66 -11.79
CA THR A 311 10.68 -18.16 -10.41
C THR A 311 11.06 -17.07 -9.42
N LEU A 312 10.20 -16.83 -8.44
CA LEU A 312 10.47 -15.92 -7.33
C LEU A 312 10.70 -16.73 -6.04
N ILE A 313 11.90 -16.64 -5.48
CA ILE A 313 12.31 -17.40 -4.30
C ILE A 313 12.36 -16.47 -3.09
N PHE A 314 11.48 -16.68 -2.13
CA PHE A 314 11.48 -15.92 -0.89
C PHE A 314 12.31 -16.60 0.19
N VAL A 315 13.12 -15.80 0.87
CA VAL A 315 13.92 -16.20 2.03
C VAL A 315 13.71 -15.23 3.20
N ASN A 316 14.01 -15.66 4.41
CA ASN A 316 13.73 -14.89 5.61
C ASN A 316 14.80 -13.85 5.99
N THR A 317 16.02 -13.96 5.46
CA THR A 317 17.14 -13.07 5.78
C THR A 317 17.91 -12.64 4.54
N ARG A 318 18.53 -11.45 4.61
CA ARG A 318 19.39 -10.92 3.54
C ARG A 318 20.58 -11.84 3.26
N ARG A 319 21.21 -12.35 4.33
CA ARG A 319 22.34 -13.28 4.21
C ARG A 319 21.95 -14.55 3.46
N MET A 320 20.72 -15.04 3.68
CA MET A 320 20.21 -16.19 2.95
C MET A 320 19.94 -15.85 1.49
N ALA A 321 19.44 -14.64 1.20
CA ALA A 321 19.23 -14.19 -0.17
C ALA A 321 20.54 -14.18 -0.96
N GLU A 322 21.58 -13.57 -0.41
CA GLU A 322 22.91 -13.54 -1.04
C GLU A 322 23.48 -14.96 -1.24
N ARG A 323 23.40 -15.81 -0.20
CA ARG A 323 23.91 -17.19 -0.27
C ARG A 323 23.20 -18.00 -1.36
N VAL A 324 21.87 -18.01 -1.38
CA VAL A 324 21.10 -18.79 -2.36
C VAL A 324 21.30 -18.22 -3.77
N THR A 325 21.33 -16.90 -3.93
CA THR A 325 21.64 -16.27 -5.21
C THR A 325 23.00 -16.73 -5.73
N HIS A 326 24.06 -16.66 -4.91
CA HIS A 326 25.41 -17.09 -5.30
C HIS A 326 25.43 -18.57 -5.73
N GLN A 327 24.87 -19.46 -4.92
CA GLN A 327 24.85 -20.90 -5.22
C GLN A 327 24.07 -21.22 -6.51
N LEU A 328 22.94 -20.55 -6.74
CA LEU A 328 22.17 -20.74 -7.98
C LEU A 328 22.87 -20.12 -9.18
N SER A 329 23.57 -18.98 -9.02
CA SER A 329 24.34 -18.34 -10.09
C SER A 329 25.52 -19.18 -10.55
N GLU A 330 26.19 -19.92 -9.64
CA GLU A 330 27.25 -20.85 -10.00
C GLU A 330 26.77 -22.00 -10.90
N ILE A 331 25.48 -22.40 -10.75
CA ILE A 331 24.90 -23.54 -11.50
C ILE A 331 24.20 -23.05 -12.79
N LEU A 332 23.42 -21.98 -12.71
CA LEU A 332 22.56 -21.50 -13.79
C LEU A 332 23.17 -20.38 -14.63
N GLY A 333 24.23 -19.72 -14.14
CA GLY A 333 24.82 -18.52 -14.73
C GLY A 333 24.45 -17.25 -13.98
N GLU A 334 25.40 -16.30 -13.89
CA GLU A 334 25.22 -15.01 -13.18
C GLU A 334 24.15 -14.11 -13.81
N ASP A 335 23.90 -14.26 -15.10
CA ASP A 335 22.92 -13.54 -15.89
C ASP A 335 21.48 -14.07 -15.75
N GLN A 336 21.31 -15.25 -15.13
CA GLN A 336 20.02 -15.93 -15.00
C GLN A 336 19.38 -15.75 -13.61
N VAL A 337 20.16 -15.37 -12.60
CA VAL A 337 19.70 -15.29 -11.21
C VAL A 337 19.99 -13.93 -10.60
N GLY A 338 18.96 -13.27 -10.09
CA GLY A 338 19.07 -11.98 -9.42
C GLY A 338 18.79 -12.04 -7.92
N SER A 339 19.31 -11.07 -7.17
CA SER A 339 18.99 -10.87 -5.75
C SER A 339 18.20 -9.59 -5.53
N HIS A 340 17.24 -9.61 -4.59
CA HIS A 340 16.45 -8.43 -4.27
C HIS A 340 16.17 -8.30 -2.76
N HIS A 341 16.86 -7.37 -2.09
CA HIS A 341 16.68 -7.10 -0.66
C HIS A 341 17.07 -5.68 -0.29
N GLY A 342 16.64 -5.24 0.89
CA GLY A 342 16.74 -3.84 1.32
C GLY A 342 18.15 -3.29 1.56
N SER A 343 19.23 -4.12 1.49
CA SER A 343 20.62 -3.63 1.57
C SER A 343 21.23 -3.30 0.22
N LEU A 344 20.60 -3.73 -0.87
CA LEU A 344 21.02 -3.36 -2.23
C LEU A 344 20.68 -1.90 -2.52
N SER A 345 21.50 -1.23 -3.35
CA SER A 345 21.18 0.12 -3.82
C SER A 345 19.87 0.13 -4.62
N SER A 346 19.22 1.29 -4.68
CA SER A 346 17.97 1.45 -5.46
C SER A 346 18.19 1.12 -6.94
N ALA A 347 19.35 1.47 -7.49
CA ALA A 347 19.69 1.19 -8.89
C ALA A 347 19.75 -0.32 -9.19
N ILE A 348 20.40 -1.09 -8.31
CA ILE A 348 20.48 -2.56 -8.45
C ILE A 348 19.11 -3.20 -8.33
N ARG A 349 18.32 -2.79 -7.34
CA ARG A 349 16.95 -3.31 -7.17
C ARG A 349 16.10 -3.06 -8.40
N LEU A 350 16.12 -1.81 -8.90
CA LEU A 350 15.38 -1.42 -10.10
C LEU A 350 15.80 -2.23 -11.33
N LYS A 351 17.12 -2.44 -11.51
CA LYS A 351 17.63 -3.28 -12.60
C LYS A 351 17.09 -4.70 -12.50
N THR A 352 17.17 -5.32 -11.31
CA THR A 352 16.64 -6.68 -11.08
C THR A 352 15.14 -6.77 -11.35
N GLU A 353 14.35 -5.77 -10.92
CA GLU A 353 12.91 -5.69 -11.18
C GLU A 353 12.63 -5.61 -12.71
N GLN A 354 13.35 -4.77 -13.43
CA GLN A 354 13.22 -4.63 -14.88
C GLN A 354 13.60 -5.91 -15.63
N GLN A 355 14.69 -6.55 -15.25
CA GLN A 355 15.15 -7.80 -15.84
C GLN A 355 14.18 -8.95 -15.57
N LEU A 356 13.62 -9.04 -14.35
CA LEU A 356 12.60 -10.02 -14.03
C LEU A 356 11.33 -9.79 -14.88
N LYS A 357 10.89 -8.54 -14.97
CA LYS A 357 9.73 -8.16 -15.77
C LYS A 357 9.93 -8.39 -17.26
N GLY A 358 11.13 -8.18 -17.77
CA GLY A 358 11.52 -8.44 -19.16
C GLY A 358 11.71 -9.92 -19.49
N GLY A 359 11.68 -10.80 -18.47
CA GLY A 359 11.93 -12.23 -18.65
C GLY A 359 13.41 -12.58 -18.92
N GLU A 360 14.32 -11.67 -18.60
CA GLU A 360 15.76 -11.87 -18.74
C GLU A 360 16.31 -12.78 -17.62
N LEU A 361 15.72 -12.71 -16.43
CA LEU A 361 16.06 -13.55 -15.29
C LEU A 361 15.11 -14.73 -15.18
N LYS A 362 15.66 -15.93 -15.00
CA LYS A 362 14.89 -17.14 -14.68
C LYS A 362 14.45 -17.19 -13.23
N ALA A 363 15.29 -16.65 -12.33
CA ALA A 363 14.99 -16.65 -10.91
C ALA A 363 15.44 -15.35 -10.23
N VAL A 364 14.65 -14.94 -9.23
CA VAL A 364 15.05 -13.85 -8.29
C VAL A 364 14.88 -14.34 -6.87
N VAL A 365 15.95 -14.22 -6.06
CA VAL A 365 15.91 -14.51 -4.63
C VAL A 365 15.66 -13.24 -3.85
N ALA A 366 14.57 -13.20 -3.11
CA ALA A 366 14.12 -11.99 -2.44
C ALA A 366 13.83 -12.20 -0.95
N THR A 367 13.94 -11.13 -0.20
CA THR A 367 13.36 -11.02 1.15
C THR A 367 11.99 -10.34 1.07
N ALA A 368 11.49 -9.77 2.16
CA ALA A 368 10.24 -9.00 2.22
C ALA A 368 10.13 -7.84 1.19
N SER A 369 11.20 -7.52 0.49
CA SER A 369 11.24 -6.39 -0.45
C SER A 369 10.38 -6.59 -1.71
N LEU A 370 10.03 -7.82 -2.07
CA LEU A 370 9.11 -8.15 -3.17
C LEU A 370 7.78 -8.76 -2.69
N GLU A 371 7.50 -8.73 -1.38
CA GLU A 371 6.21 -9.19 -0.82
C GLU A 371 5.05 -8.29 -1.20
N LEU A 372 5.29 -6.97 -1.26
CA LEU A 372 4.24 -5.96 -1.39
C LEU A 372 4.28 -5.29 -2.76
N GLY A 373 3.12 -5.03 -3.31
CA GLY A 373 2.67 -4.09 -4.33
C GLY A 373 3.51 -3.81 -5.59
N LEU A 374 4.73 -4.35 -5.74
CA LEU A 374 5.54 -4.11 -6.93
C LEU A 374 5.03 -4.92 -8.13
N ASP A 375 4.93 -4.26 -9.28
CA ASP A 375 4.67 -4.92 -10.57
C ASP A 375 5.97 -5.58 -11.08
N VAL A 376 6.16 -6.82 -10.68
CA VAL A 376 7.31 -7.65 -11.09
C VAL A 376 7.09 -8.46 -12.37
N GLY A 377 5.95 -8.23 -13.05
CA GLY A 377 5.57 -8.97 -14.23
C GLY A 377 4.99 -10.36 -13.91
N PHE A 378 5.00 -11.24 -14.91
CA PHE A 378 4.47 -12.60 -14.78
C PHE A 378 5.44 -13.48 -13.99
N ILE A 379 4.98 -14.04 -12.88
CA ILE A 379 5.70 -15.01 -12.05
C ILE A 379 4.98 -16.36 -12.14
N ASP A 380 5.68 -17.35 -12.65
CA ASP A 380 5.16 -18.69 -12.89
C ASP A 380 5.15 -19.52 -11.60
N LEU A 381 6.26 -19.45 -10.86
CA LEU A 381 6.44 -20.18 -9.63
C LEU A 381 6.91 -19.28 -8.50
N VAL A 382 6.33 -19.46 -7.32
CA VAL A 382 6.82 -18.87 -6.07
C VAL A 382 7.30 -19.97 -5.13
N ILE A 383 8.53 -19.83 -4.66
CA ILE A 383 9.14 -20.76 -3.70
C ILE A 383 9.39 -20.01 -2.39
N GLN A 384 9.08 -20.64 -1.27
CA GLN A 384 9.41 -20.14 0.05
C GLN A 384 10.41 -21.08 0.72
N ILE A 385 11.62 -20.61 0.99
CA ILE A 385 12.63 -21.35 1.75
C ILE A 385 12.48 -21.02 3.24
N GLY A 386 12.22 -22.05 4.03
CA GLY A 386 11.92 -21.93 5.45
C GLY A 386 10.52 -21.35 5.73
N SER A 387 10.04 -21.48 6.95
CA SER A 387 8.69 -21.05 7.32
C SER A 387 8.55 -19.53 7.32
N PRO A 388 7.54 -18.96 6.68
CA PRO A 388 7.19 -17.55 6.86
C PRO A 388 6.67 -17.35 8.30
N ARG A 389 6.98 -16.18 8.89
CA ARG A 389 6.63 -15.92 10.30
C ARG A 389 5.13 -15.73 10.55
N ALA A 390 4.35 -15.50 9.49
CA ALA A 390 2.92 -15.28 9.58
C ALA A 390 2.21 -15.81 8.33
N ILE A 391 0.99 -16.32 8.49
CA ILE A 391 0.14 -16.79 7.38
C ILE A 391 -0.10 -15.67 6.37
N ALA A 392 -0.30 -14.43 6.85
CA ALA A 392 -0.49 -13.28 5.97
C ALA A 392 0.72 -13.03 5.04
N THR A 393 1.94 -13.15 5.56
CA THR A 393 3.17 -13.06 4.76
C THR A 393 3.21 -14.18 3.70
N PHE A 394 2.83 -15.39 4.10
CA PHE A 394 2.74 -16.51 3.16
C PHE A 394 1.76 -16.22 2.02
N LEU A 395 0.55 -15.80 2.34
CA LEU A 395 -0.46 -15.48 1.33
C LEU A 395 -0.05 -14.32 0.40
N GLN A 396 0.67 -13.32 0.91
CA GLN A 396 1.23 -12.24 0.10
C GLN A 396 2.28 -12.74 -0.89
N ARG A 397 3.17 -13.65 -0.44
CA ARG A 397 4.21 -14.25 -1.28
C ARG A 397 3.60 -15.15 -2.35
N VAL A 398 2.72 -16.06 -1.96
CA VAL A 398 2.01 -16.94 -2.89
C VAL A 398 1.18 -16.14 -3.90
N GLY A 399 0.57 -15.06 -3.45
CA GLY A 399 -0.19 -14.15 -4.32
C GLY A 399 0.62 -13.47 -5.42
N ARG A 400 1.95 -13.66 -5.47
CA ARG A 400 2.81 -13.19 -6.57
C ARG A 400 2.79 -14.12 -7.78
N SER A 401 2.47 -15.41 -7.62
CA SER A 401 2.36 -16.33 -8.75
C SER A 401 1.09 -16.10 -9.56
N GLY A 402 1.13 -16.39 -10.88
CA GLY A 402 -0.03 -16.37 -11.76
C GLY A 402 -0.63 -14.97 -12.01
N HIS A 403 0.14 -13.89 -11.87
CA HIS A 403 -0.25 -12.59 -12.38
C HIS A 403 -0.19 -12.59 -13.90
N SER A 404 -1.27 -13.01 -14.57
CA SER A 404 -1.50 -12.69 -15.97
C SER A 404 -2.05 -11.26 -16.03
N LEU A 405 -1.37 -10.40 -16.77
CA LEU A 405 -1.99 -9.19 -17.31
C LEU A 405 -3.02 -9.69 -18.32
N GLY A 406 -4.30 -9.80 -17.92
CA GLY A 406 -5.41 -9.98 -18.82
C GLY A 406 -5.83 -8.64 -19.35
#